data_3380eda4ae60637dcb94bbbf372f4492
#
_entry.id   3380eda4ae60637dcb94bbbf372f4492
#
_cell.length_a   1.000
_cell.length_b   1.000
_cell.length_c   1.000
_cell.angle_alpha   90.00
_cell.angle_beta   90.00
_cell.angle_gamma   90.00
#
_symmetry.space_group_name_H-M   'P 1'
#
loop_
_entity.id
_entity.type
_entity.pdbx_description
1 polymer ?
#
loop_
_entity_poly.entity_id
_entity_poly.type
_entity_poly.pdbx_seq_one_letter_code
_entity_poly.pdbx_strand_id
1 'polypeptide(L)'
;MSIILRTGLLAWLMLFALNAAAADFTLKDTQGRIHHLTDYRGKWVLVNFWATWCAPCLDELPDLAALYKAHKGADLVVIGVAMEYPSAQVVLDFLKTQPLPYPVVLGDYKIAKQIGPVAALPTSYLFDQTGKLVSSQSGPVTRASVEAFIRSSKFF
;
A
#
# COMPACT_ATOMS: atom_id res chain seq x y z
N MET A 1 -48.35 -49.37 21.70
CA MET A 1 -47.54 -49.54 20.51
C MET A 1 -47.37 -48.14 19.89
N SER A 2 -46.40 -47.38 20.38
CA SER A 2 -46.20 -45.95 20.02
C SER A 2 -44.83 -45.79 19.36
N ILE A 3 -44.86 -45.47 18.10
CA ILE A 3 -43.68 -45.17 17.27
C ILE A 3 -43.38 -43.69 17.47
N ILE A 4 -42.30 -43.39 18.20
CA ILE A 4 -41.80 -42.04 18.37
C ILE A 4 -40.92 -41.72 17.16
N LEU A 5 -41.43 -40.86 16.30
CA LEU A 5 -40.74 -40.30 15.12
C LEU A 5 -39.76 -39.26 15.60
N ARG A 6 -38.46 -39.59 15.63
CA ARG A 6 -37.36 -38.66 15.91
C ARG A 6 -37.04 -37.89 14.64
N THR A 7 -37.61 -36.72 14.47
CA THR A 7 -37.17 -35.76 13.46
C THR A 7 -35.90 -35.07 13.89
N GLY A 8 -34.78 -35.52 13.32
CA GLY A 8 -33.50 -34.84 13.47
C GLY A 8 -33.48 -33.53 12.71
N LEU A 9 -33.51 -32.45 13.45
CA LEU A 9 -33.35 -31.08 12.91
C LEU A 9 -31.84 -30.87 12.64
N LEU A 10 -31.41 -31.12 11.40
CA LEU A 10 -30.09 -30.75 10.94
C LEU A 10 -30.06 -29.23 10.80
N ALA A 11 -29.57 -28.55 11.82
CA ALA A 11 -29.25 -27.13 11.77
C ALA A 11 -28.05 -26.94 10.83
N TRP A 12 -28.34 -26.52 9.61
CA TRP A 12 -27.35 -26.12 8.63
C TRP A 12 -26.83 -24.74 9.05
N LEU A 13 -25.75 -24.73 9.82
CA LEU A 13 -24.96 -23.56 10.13
C LEU A 13 -24.30 -23.09 8.83
N MET A 14 -24.97 -22.18 8.08
CA MET A 14 -24.32 -21.38 7.07
C MET A 14 -23.31 -20.48 7.77
N LEU A 15 -22.05 -20.87 7.77
CA LEU A 15 -20.93 -19.94 8.01
C LEU A 15 -20.94 -18.92 6.86
N PHE A 16 -21.62 -17.81 7.08
CA PHE A 16 -21.33 -16.59 6.32
C PHE A 16 -19.91 -16.15 6.72
N ALA A 17 -18.91 -16.58 5.96
CA ALA A 17 -17.63 -15.94 5.98
C ALA A 17 -17.87 -14.48 5.58
N LEU A 18 -17.89 -13.56 6.57
CA LEU A 18 -17.75 -12.15 6.28
C LEU A 18 -16.39 -11.99 5.59
N ASN A 19 -16.40 -11.99 4.27
CA ASN A 19 -15.31 -11.43 3.51
C ASN A 19 -15.29 -9.94 3.86
N ALA A 20 -14.51 -9.57 4.88
CA ALA A 20 -14.07 -8.19 5.02
C ALA A 20 -13.36 -7.87 3.69
N ALA A 21 -14.01 -7.08 2.85
CA ALA A 21 -13.42 -6.62 1.61
C ALA A 21 -12.11 -5.93 2.01
N ALA A 22 -11.00 -6.63 1.81
CA ALA A 22 -9.69 -6.03 1.98
C ALA A 22 -9.66 -4.80 1.07
N ALA A 23 -9.23 -3.67 1.60
CA ALA A 23 -9.02 -2.49 0.78
C ALA A 23 -8.21 -2.93 -0.44
N ASP A 24 -8.71 -2.65 -1.63
CA ASP A 24 -7.99 -2.93 -2.87
C ASP A 24 -7.84 -1.61 -3.62
N PHE A 25 -6.66 -1.39 -4.16
CA PHE A 25 -6.42 -0.26 -5.03
C PHE A 25 -6.04 -0.76 -6.42
N THR A 26 -6.31 0.07 -7.41
CA THR A 26 -5.85 -0.13 -8.78
C THR A 26 -5.06 1.09 -9.21
N LEU A 27 -3.75 0.94 -9.34
CA LEU A 27 -2.81 2.02 -9.64
C LEU A 27 -2.10 1.73 -10.96
N LYS A 28 -2.00 2.72 -11.85
CA LYS A 28 -1.22 2.62 -13.08
C LYS A 28 0.06 3.44 -12.93
N ASP A 29 1.22 2.78 -13.07
CA ASP A 29 2.51 3.45 -12.97
C ASP A 29 2.88 4.19 -14.26
N THR A 30 3.94 5.01 -14.20
CA THR A 30 4.47 5.79 -15.32
C THR A 30 5.02 4.93 -16.47
N GLN A 31 5.19 3.62 -16.27
CA GLN A 31 5.59 2.65 -17.29
C GLN A 31 4.38 1.93 -17.90
N GLY A 32 3.16 2.26 -17.46
CA GLY A 32 1.90 1.69 -17.95
C GLY A 32 1.49 0.39 -17.27
N ARG A 33 2.21 -0.10 -16.27
CA ARG A 33 1.86 -1.31 -15.52
C ARG A 33 0.74 -1.01 -14.53
N ILE A 34 -0.17 -1.96 -14.38
CA ILE A 34 -1.25 -1.89 -13.38
C ILE A 34 -0.81 -2.66 -12.13
N HIS A 35 -1.08 -2.08 -10.99
CA HIS A 35 -0.80 -2.64 -9.67
C HIS A 35 -2.10 -2.73 -8.89
N HIS A 36 -2.50 -3.92 -8.49
CA HIS A 36 -3.56 -4.17 -7.52
C HIS A 36 -2.93 -4.53 -6.18
N LEU A 37 -3.53 -4.13 -5.06
CA LEU A 37 -3.03 -4.53 -3.75
C LEU A 37 -3.02 -6.06 -3.61
N THR A 38 -3.99 -6.73 -4.22
CA THR A 38 -4.10 -8.19 -4.24
C THR A 38 -2.92 -8.90 -4.92
N ASP A 39 -2.21 -8.22 -5.87
CA ASP A 39 -1.01 -8.77 -6.54
C ASP A 39 0.18 -8.91 -5.59
N TYR A 40 0.11 -8.25 -4.44
CA TYR A 40 1.18 -8.20 -3.43
C TYR A 40 0.90 -9.04 -2.20
N ARG A 41 -0.04 -10.00 -2.26
CA ARG A 41 -0.27 -10.94 -1.15
C ARG A 41 1.03 -11.65 -0.76
N GLY A 42 1.27 -11.75 0.54
CA GLY A 42 2.53 -12.27 1.09
C GLY A 42 3.67 -11.25 1.19
N LYS A 43 3.44 -9.98 0.75
CA LYS A 43 4.41 -8.89 0.84
C LYS A 43 3.85 -7.71 1.62
N TRP A 44 4.72 -6.99 2.28
CA TRP A 44 4.42 -5.65 2.79
C TRP A 44 4.34 -4.66 1.63
N VAL A 45 3.40 -3.73 1.68
CA VAL A 45 3.26 -2.69 0.64
C VAL A 45 3.27 -1.32 1.30
N LEU A 46 4.29 -0.52 1.00
CA LEU A 46 4.38 0.88 1.39
C LEU A 46 3.94 1.75 0.23
N VAL A 47 2.85 2.48 0.39
CA VAL A 47 2.41 3.51 -0.56
C VAL A 47 2.78 4.87 0.01
N ASN A 48 3.61 5.62 -0.72
CA ASN A 48 4.11 6.92 -0.30
C ASN A 48 3.59 8.01 -1.24
N PHE A 49 2.89 8.98 -0.69
CA PHE A 49 2.42 10.18 -1.38
C PHE A 49 3.45 11.30 -1.25
N TRP A 50 3.91 11.82 -2.36
CA TRP A 50 4.98 12.80 -2.44
C TRP A 50 4.77 13.81 -3.56
N ALA A 51 5.58 14.88 -3.63
CA ALA A 51 5.57 15.83 -4.74
C ALA A 51 7.00 16.30 -5.07
N THR A 52 7.20 16.70 -6.31
CA THR A 52 8.51 17.18 -6.81
C THR A 52 8.96 18.50 -6.17
N TRP A 53 8.06 19.29 -5.64
CA TRP A 53 8.31 20.57 -4.97
C TRP A 53 8.38 20.45 -3.43
N CYS A 54 8.10 19.28 -2.88
CA CYS A 54 8.01 19.03 -1.44
C CYS A 54 9.39 18.63 -0.88
N ALA A 55 10.12 19.58 -0.25
CA ALA A 55 11.46 19.33 0.27
C ALA A 55 11.54 18.11 1.20
N PRO A 56 10.70 17.95 2.26
CA PRO A 56 10.78 16.76 3.10
C PRO A 56 10.42 15.46 2.37
N CYS A 57 9.64 15.52 1.27
CA CYS A 57 9.41 14.36 0.42
C CYS A 57 10.70 13.96 -0.30
N LEU A 58 11.41 14.93 -0.87
CA LEU A 58 12.66 14.67 -1.60
C LEU A 58 13.75 14.10 -0.67
N ASP A 59 13.78 14.55 0.58
CA ASP A 59 14.74 14.09 1.58
C ASP A 59 14.53 12.62 1.97
N GLU A 60 13.28 12.09 1.91
CA GLU A 60 13.00 10.68 2.23
C GLU A 60 13.19 9.72 1.04
N LEU A 61 13.19 10.21 -0.21
CA LEU A 61 13.29 9.32 -1.40
C LEU A 61 14.52 8.39 -1.38
N PRO A 62 15.71 8.81 -0.93
CA PRO A 62 16.86 7.91 -0.82
C PRO A 62 16.61 6.73 0.15
N ASP A 63 15.97 6.99 1.29
CA ASP A 63 15.60 5.96 2.27
C ASP A 63 14.60 4.96 1.69
N LEU A 64 13.57 5.45 0.99
CA LEU A 64 12.59 4.61 0.30
C LEU A 64 13.22 3.78 -0.82
N ALA A 65 14.15 4.38 -1.58
CA ALA A 65 14.92 3.67 -2.59
C ALA A 65 15.81 2.57 -1.99
N ALA A 66 16.46 2.85 -0.86
CA ALA A 66 17.25 1.90 -0.11
C ALA A 66 16.39 0.77 0.48
N LEU A 67 15.21 1.10 1.03
CA LEU A 67 14.24 0.13 1.52
C LEU A 67 13.81 -0.83 0.41
N TYR A 68 13.38 -0.31 -0.74
CA TYR A 68 12.98 -1.12 -1.88
C TYR A 68 14.10 -2.04 -2.39
N LYS A 69 15.33 -1.51 -2.52
CA LYS A 69 16.50 -2.28 -2.97
C LYS A 69 16.89 -3.38 -1.99
N ALA A 70 16.79 -3.12 -0.69
CA ALA A 70 17.13 -4.12 0.33
C ALA A 70 16.18 -5.32 0.29
N HIS A 71 14.90 -5.09 0.04
CA HIS A 71 13.88 -6.13 -0.04
C HIS A 71 13.68 -6.67 -1.46
N LYS A 72 14.17 -5.96 -2.51
CA LYS A 72 14.08 -6.31 -3.95
C LYS A 72 12.69 -6.79 -4.39
N GLY A 73 11.62 -6.25 -3.76
CA GLY A 73 10.25 -6.68 -4.00
C GLY A 73 9.93 -8.12 -3.58
N ALA A 74 10.82 -8.80 -2.83
CA ALA A 74 10.59 -10.16 -2.37
C ALA A 74 9.53 -10.22 -1.28
N ASP A 75 9.72 -9.43 -0.21
CA ASP A 75 8.85 -9.39 0.96
C ASP A 75 8.31 -7.98 1.28
N LEU A 76 8.80 -6.94 0.59
CA LEU A 76 8.32 -5.57 0.68
C LEU A 76 8.36 -4.89 -0.69
N VAL A 77 7.31 -4.14 -0.99
CA VAL A 77 7.19 -3.28 -2.18
C VAL A 77 6.97 -1.85 -1.73
N VAL A 78 7.59 -0.90 -2.44
CA VAL A 78 7.30 0.54 -2.33
C VAL A 78 6.61 0.98 -3.61
N ILE A 79 5.57 1.80 -3.49
CA ILE A 79 4.89 2.48 -4.60
C ILE A 79 4.85 3.96 -4.27
N GLY A 80 5.47 4.79 -5.10
CA GLY A 80 5.41 6.24 -4.97
C GLY A 80 4.22 6.79 -5.75
N VAL A 81 3.42 7.65 -5.12
CA VAL A 81 2.29 8.35 -5.76
C VAL A 81 2.62 9.83 -5.79
N ALA A 82 2.99 10.33 -6.98
CA ALA A 82 3.28 11.76 -7.17
C ALA A 82 1.99 12.56 -7.18
N MET A 83 1.92 13.62 -6.38
CA MET A 83 0.74 14.45 -6.17
C MET A 83 1.01 15.91 -6.57
N GLU A 84 -0.05 16.66 -6.80
CA GLU A 84 -0.03 18.13 -6.91
C GLU A 84 1.02 18.66 -7.92
N TYR A 85 1.10 18.05 -9.08
CA TYR A 85 1.98 18.47 -10.16
C TYR A 85 1.21 19.30 -11.22
N PRO A 86 1.82 20.33 -11.81
CA PRO A 86 1.16 21.18 -12.85
C PRO A 86 0.93 20.40 -14.15
N SER A 87 1.79 19.41 -14.45
CA SER A 87 1.60 18.48 -15.57
C SER A 87 2.35 17.18 -15.33
N ALA A 88 1.92 16.09 -15.95
CA ALA A 88 2.60 14.81 -15.89
C ALA A 88 4.08 14.90 -16.30
N GLN A 89 4.39 15.78 -17.26
CA GLN A 89 5.74 15.98 -17.76
C GLN A 89 6.72 16.42 -16.68
N VAL A 90 6.29 17.23 -15.71
CA VAL A 90 7.14 17.67 -14.57
C VAL A 90 7.62 16.47 -13.75
N VAL A 91 6.72 15.53 -13.47
CA VAL A 91 7.09 14.30 -12.74
C VAL A 91 8.00 13.41 -13.58
N LEU A 92 7.69 13.25 -14.87
CA LEU A 92 8.50 12.42 -15.77
C LEU A 92 9.91 12.98 -15.95
N ASP A 93 10.06 14.30 -16.05
CA ASP A 93 11.38 14.95 -16.16
C ASP A 93 12.17 14.85 -14.86
N PHE A 94 11.50 14.97 -13.70
CA PHE A 94 12.12 14.71 -12.41
C PHE A 94 12.68 13.27 -12.35
N LEU A 95 11.90 12.26 -12.76
CA LEU A 95 12.32 10.87 -12.75
C LEU A 95 13.46 10.55 -13.73
N LYS A 96 13.67 11.36 -14.79
CA LYS A 96 14.84 11.24 -15.67
C LYS A 96 16.12 11.68 -14.97
N THR A 97 16.04 12.72 -14.15
CA THR A 97 17.20 13.27 -13.41
C THR A 97 17.45 12.52 -12.10
N GLN A 98 16.41 12.02 -11.48
CA GLN A 98 16.45 11.25 -10.22
C GLN A 98 15.60 9.99 -10.34
N PRO A 99 16.15 8.92 -10.97
CA PRO A 99 15.42 7.69 -11.17
C PRO A 99 15.15 6.96 -9.85
N LEU A 100 13.88 6.61 -9.63
CA LEU A 100 13.46 5.83 -8.49
C LEU A 100 13.38 4.35 -8.89
N PRO A 101 13.88 3.41 -8.03
CA PRO A 101 13.94 1.99 -8.37
C PRO A 101 12.59 1.27 -8.24
N TYR A 102 11.56 1.94 -7.74
CA TYR A 102 10.23 1.42 -7.48
C TYR A 102 9.18 2.08 -8.38
N PRO A 103 7.99 1.48 -8.53
CA PRO A 103 6.89 2.05 -9.32
C PRO A 103 6.49 3.45 -8.87
N VAL A 104 6.31 4.35 -9.83
CA VAL A 104 5.79 5.70 -9.59
C VAL A 104 4.48 5.87 -10.35
N VAL A 105 3.46 6.31 -9.65
CA VAL A 105 2.10 6.57 -10.14
C VAL A 105 1.89 8.07 -10.22
N LEU A 106 1.27 8.54 -11.30
CA LEU A 106 0.77 9.90 -11.38
C LEU A 106 -0.55 9.99 -10.62
N GLY A 107 -0.51 10.53 -9.41
CA GLY A 107 -1.62 10.56 -8.48
C GLY A 107 -2.54 11.76 -8.66
N ASP A 108 -3.75 11.59 -8.21
CA ASP A 108 -4.76 12.62 -8.03
C ASP A 108 -5.62 12.30 -6.79
N TYR A 109 -6.61 13.15 -6.53
CA TYR A 109 -7.54 12.93 -5.41
C TYR A 109 -8.33 11.61 -5.53
N LYS A 110 -8.65 11.17 -6.75
CA LYS A 110 -9.38 9.92 -6.99
C LYS A 110 -8.51 8.70 -6.67
N ILE A 111 -7.23 8.77 -7.00
CA ILE A 111 -6.25 7.73 -6.65
C ILE A 111 -6.03 7.71 -5.14
N ALA A 112 -5.83 8.88 -4.51
CA ALA A 112 -5.64 8.96 -3.07
C ALA A 112 -6.81 8.33 -2.28
N LYS A 113 -8.04 8.55 -2.71
CA LYS A 113 -9.25 7.97 -2.09
C LYS A 113 -9.28 6.45 -2.03
N GLN A 114 -8.57 5.76 -2.92
CA GLN A 114 -8.48 4.29 -2.90
C GLN A 114 -7.61 3.78 -1.75
N ILE A 115 -6.76 4.63 -1.16
CA ILE A 115 -5.72 4.27 -0.19
C ILE A 115 -6.03 4.88 1.16
N GLY A 116 -6.23 6.20 1.20
CA GLY A 116 -6.54 6.92 2.41
C GLY A 116 -6.45 8.45 2.25
N PRO A 117 -6.84 9.22 3.29
CA PRO A 117 -6.79 10.68 3.24
C PRO A 117 -5.35 11.19 3.21
N VAL A 118 -5.07 12.13 2.31
CA VAL A 118 -3.77 12.83 2.18
C VAL A 118 -3.99 14.29 2.51
N ALA A 119 -3.76 14.65 3.76
CA ALA A 119 -3.91 16.04 4.26
C ALA A 119 -2.62 16.86 4.15
N ALA A 120 -1.47 16.20 4.07
CA ALA A 120 -0.15 16.81 3.95
C ALA A 120 0.80 15.87 3.21
N LEU A 121 1.90 16.41 2.69
CA LEU A 121 2.98 15.64 2.05
C LEU A 121 4.29 15.78 2.85
N PRO A 122 5.05 14.67 2.95
CA PRO A 122 4.69 13.33 2.51
C PRO A 122 3.67 12.66 3.44
N THR A 123 2.95 11.68 2.92
CA THR A 123 2.12 10.76 3.72
C THR A 123 2.34 9.34 3.21
N SER A 124 2.56 8.41 4.13
CA SER A 124 2.79 6.99 3.82
C SER A 124 1.74 6.10 4.45
N TYR A 125 1.34 5.06 3.72
CA TYR A 125 0.42 4.00 4.15
C TYR A 125 1.13 2.65 4.04
N LEU A 126 1.09 1.85 5.11
CA LEU A 126 1.70 0.52 5.14
C LEU A 126 0.63 -0.55 5.27
N PHE A 127 0.62 -1.45 4.29
CA PHE A 127 -0.22 -2.64 4.27
C PHE A 127 0.61 -3.87 4.63
N ASP A 128 0.04 -4.76 5.41
CA ASP A 128 0.66 -6.04 5.76
C ASP A 128 0.57 -7.08 4.63
N GLN A 129 1.13 -8.24 4.87
CA GLN A 129 1.16 -9.36 3.92
C GLN A 129 -0.23 -9.91 3.57
N THR A 130 -1.26 -9.60 4.37
CA THR A 130 -2.66 -9.95 4.09
C THR A 130 -3.39 -8.85 3.31
N GLY A 131 -2.72 -7.72 3.00
CA GLY A 131 -3.31 -6.54 2.36
C GLY A 131 -4.15 -5.70 3.31
N LYS A 132 -4.00 -5.86 4.62
CA LYS A 132 -4.66 -5.02 5.63
C LYS A 132 -3.80 -3.77 5.86
N LEU A 133 -4.44 -2.60 5.87
CA LEU A 133 -3.79 -1.36 6.30
C LEU A 133 -3.48 -1.45 7.80
N VAL A 134 -2.19 -1.33 8.16
CA VAL A 134 -1.72 -1.49 9.54
C VAL A 134 -1.04 -0.24 10.10
N SER A 135 -0.63 0.69 9.24
CA SER A 135 -0.04 1.97 9.67
C SER A 135 -0.25 3.06 8.64
N SER A 136 -0.36 4.29 9.11
CA SER A 136 -0.25 5.50 8.29
C SER A 136 0.59 6.54 9.02
N GLN A 137 1.43 7.26 8.29
CA GLN A 137 2.31 8.29 8.80
C GLN A 137 2.19 9.54 7.94
N SER A 138 1.82 10.66 8.55
CA SER A 138 1.98 11.99 7.96
C SER A 138 3.35 12.55 8.37
N GLY A 139 4.09 13.06 7.41
CA GLY A 139 5.51 13.39 7.55
C GLY A 139 6.44 12.30 7.05
N PRO A 140 7.76 12.61 6.95
CA PRO A 140 8.73 11.69 6.35
C PRO A 140 8.90 10.41 7.17
N VAL A 141 9.20 9.33 6.45
CA VAL A 141 9.58 8.04 7.00
C VAL A 141 11.02 7.70 6.61
N THR A 142 11.70 6.90 7.43
CA THR A 142 13.02 6.38 7.11
C THR A 142 12.96 4.88 6.87
N ARG A 143 13.95 4.33 6.16
CA ARG A 143 14.11 2.89 6.02
C ARG A 143 14.09 2.21 7.40
N ALA A 144 14.85 2.74 8.35
CA ALA A 144 14.98 2.17 9.69
C ALA A 144 13.63 2.15 10.45
N SER A 145 12.81 3.21 10.34
CA SER A 145 11.51 3.28 10.99
C SER A 145 10.52 2.26 10.42
N VAL A 146 10.47 2.11 9.10
CA VAL A 146 9.60 1.14 8.44
C VAL A 146 10.01 -0.30 8.80
N GLU A 147 11.30 -0.63 8.68
CA GLU A 147 11.81 -1.96 9.03
C GLU A 147 11.60 -2.29 10.53
N ALA A 148 11.76 -1.30 11.44
CA ALA A 148 11.50 -1.49 12.87
C ALA A 148 10.02 -1.81 13.12
N PHE A 149 9.10 -1.08 12.48
CA PHE A 149 7.66 -1.36 12.57
C PHE A 149 7.34 -2.78 12.09
N ILE A 150 7.83 -3.18 10.92
CA ILE A 150 7.62 -4.52 10.36
C ILE A 150 8.14 -5.61 11.29
N ARG A 151 9.32 -5.42 11.88
CA ARG A 151 9.87 -6.38 12.86
C ARG A 151 8.99 -6.51 14.09
N SER A 152 8.51 -5.39 14.64
CA SER A 152 7.63 -5.40 15.82
C SER A 152 6.28 -6.07 15.55
N SER A 153 5.76 -5.94 14.33
CA SER A 153 4.47 -6.51 13.92
C SER A 153 4.50 -8.05 13.70
N LYS A 154 5.68 -8.65 13.63
CA LYS A 154 5.84 -10.12 13.49
C LYS A 154 5.67 -10.88 14.81
N PHE A 155 5.51 -10.18 15.93
CA PHE A 155 5.41 -10.79 17.27
C PHE A 155 3.98 -10.83 17.83
N PHE A 156 2.95 -10.55 17.01
CA PHE A 156 1.55 -10.59 17.44
C PHE A 156 0.72 -11.54 16.59
#